data_843fcb345c83ecfac208efc042e1432a
#
_entry.id   843fcb345c83ecfac208efc042e1432a
#
_cell.length_a   1.000
_cell.length_b   1.000
_cell.length_c   1.000
_cell.angle_alpha   90.00
_cell.angle_beta   90.00
_cell.angle_gamma   90.00
#
_symmetry.space_group_name_H-M   'P 1'
#
loop_
_entity.id
_entity.type
_entity.pdbx_description
1 polymer ?
#
loop_
_entity_poly.entity_id
_entity_poly.type
_entity_poly.pdbx_seq_one_letter_code
_entity_poly.pdbx_strand_id
1 'polypeptide(L)'
;MSLFIETIKKRFPTKAELQLVFGVIVFLVFDWAIWRFLFELPSQLLNTHWLGIVFNFMALMATALLESIFTGIILALLSFLLPVKWFREGFLYKSFVTLCVMVGVIFWYQKVFVNDDFFPAMDIVYRGLALFFLAWVALLLIFHYGKPLQHFVLSIEERMEVFLYLYVPLGIIGLLTVFVTSFVA
;
A
#
# COMPACT_ATOMS: atom_id res chain seq x y z
N MET A 1 35.33 -3.03 4.93
CA MET A 1 34.06 -2.74 5.63
C MET A 1 33.41 -1.44 5.17
N SER A 2 34.16 -0.36 4.89
CA SER A 2 33.64 0.94 4.40
C SER A 2 32.95 0.86 3.02
N LEU A 3 33.52 0.17 2.05
CA LEU A 3 32.99 0.00 0.70
C LEU A 3 31.62 -0.74 0.68
N PHE A 4 31.43 -1.72 1.57
CA PHE A 4 30.18 -2.46 1.69
C PHE A 4 29.06 -1.57 2.24
N ILE A 5 29.36 -0.76 3.25
CA ILE A 5 28.41 0.20 3.86
C ILE A 5 28.01 1.29 2.85
N GLU A 6 28.94 1.80 2.04
CA GLU A 6 28.64 2.77 0.98
C GLU A 6 27.77 2.18 -0.12
N THR A 7 28.01 0.92 -0.49
CA THR A 7 27.19 0.22 -1.48
C THR A 7 25.77 0.02 -0.99
N ILE A 8 25.58 -0.31 0.29
CA ILE A 8 24.26 -0.42 0.92
C ILE A 8 23.56 0.94 0.94
N LYS A 9 24.25 1.99 1.39
CA LYS A 9 23.69 3.37 1.42
C LYS A 9 23.21 3.84 0.05
N LYS A 10 23.90 3.51 -1.02
CA LYS A 10 23.50 3.86 -2.39
C LYS A 10 22.23 3.13 -2.87
N ARG A 11 21.95 1.96 -2.31
CA ARG A 11 20.78 1.15 -2.70
C ARG A 11 19.51 1.52 -1.94
N PHE A 12 19.64 2.01 -0.72
CA PHE A 12 18.49 2.44 0.08
C PHE A 12 17.97 3.81 -0.37
N PRO A 13 16.62 3.95 -0.44
CA PRO A 13 16.01 5.25 -0.70
C PRO A 13 16.30 6.22 0.45
N THR A 14 16.30 7.50 0.15
CA THR A 14 16.47 8.56 1.16
C THR A 14 15.25 8.63 2.08
N LYS A 15 15.41 9.22 3.27
CA LYS A 15 14.29 9.41 4.19
C LYS A 15 13.14 10.20 3.57
N ALA A 16 13.46 11.25 2.80
CA ALA A 16 12.44 12.05 2.11
C ALA A 16 11.68 11.25 1.07
N GLU A 17 12.38 10.45 0.24
CA GLU A 17 11.73 9.57 -0.73
C GLU A 17 10.83 8.52 -0.06
N LEU A 18 11.30 7.92 1.05
CA LEU A 18 10.49 6.96 1.81
C LEU A 18 9.25 7.63 2.41
N GLN A 19 9.37 8.85 2.92
CA GLN A 19 8.27 9.58 3.53
C GLN A 19 7.19 9.90 2.49
N LEU A 20 7.56 10.39 1.31
CA LEU A 20 6.63 10.67 0.21
C LEU A 20 5.90 9.39 -0.24
N VAL A 21 6.65 8.32 -0.52
CA VAL A 21 6.05 7.03 -0.93
C VAL A 21 5.15 6.47 0.18
N PHE A 22 5.56 6.58 1.44
CA PHE A 22 4.76 6.13 2.58
C PHE A 22 3.47 6.95 2.71
N GLY A 23 3.48 8.24 2.38
CA GLY A 23 2.29 9.09 2.30
C GLY A 23 1.25 8.53 1.32
N VAL A 24 1.70 8.12 0.13
CA VAL A 24 0.82 7.51 -0.88
C VAL A 24 0.28 6.16 -0.40
N ILE A 25 1.13 5.31 0.21
CA ILE A 25 0.70 4.02 0.75
C ILE A 25 -0.39 4.21 1.81
N VAL A 26 -0.13 5.07 2.79
CA VAL A 26 -1.05 5.36 3.88
C VAL A 26 -2.38 5.89 3.33
N PHE A 27 -2.34 6.83 2.39
CA PHE A 27 -3.53 7.34 1.73
C PHE A 27 -4.35 6.19 1.11
N LEU A 28 -3.74 5.38 0.25
CA LEU A 28 -4.45 4.32 -0.46
C LEU A 28 -5.03 3.26 0.49
N VAL A 29 -4.27 2.83 1.49
CA VAL A 29 -4.69 1.75 2.41
C VAL A 29 -5.78 2.24 3.37
N PHE A 30 -5.62 3.43 3.94
CA PHE A 30 -6.62 3.98 4.86
C PHE A 30 -7.91 4.37 4.17
N ASP A 31 -7.85 5.00 2.98
CA ASP A 31 -9.06 5.32 2.22
C ASP A 31 -9.82 4.06 1.82
N TRP A 32 -9.11 3.00 1.42
CA TRP A 32 -9.72 1.71 1.18
C TRP A 32 -10.38 1.11 2.43
N ALA A 33 -9.69 1.16 3.57
CA ALA A 33 -10.21 0.69 4.85
C ALA A 33 -11.46 1.47 5.29
N ILE A 34 -11.44 2.80 5.18
CA ILE A 34 -12.57 3.68 5.50
C ILE A 34 -13.74 3.38 4.56
N TRP A 35 -13.48 3.27 3.26
CA TRP A 35 -14.52 2.95 2.28
C TRP A 35 -15.20 1.61 2.59
N ARG A 36 -14.42 0.58 2.89
CA ARG A 36 -14.92 -0.72 3.28
C ARG A 36 -15.76 -0.65 4.57
N PHE A 37 -15.28 0.07 5.57
CA PHE A 37 -16.02 0.27 6.81
C PHE A 37 -17.36 0.94 6.57
N LEU A 38 -17.41 1.99 5.75
CA LEU A 38 -18.63 2.70 5.40
C LEU A 38 -19.63 1.80 4.64
N PHE A 39 -19.12 0.90 3.80
CA PHE A 39 -19.95 -0.07 3.09
C PHE A 39 -20.58 -1.11 4.04
N GLU A 40 -19.85 -1.54 5.06
CA GLU A 40 -20.31 -2.50 6.06
C GLU A 40 -21.14 -1.84 7.18
N LEU A 41 -21.04 -0.52 7.36
CA LEU A 41 -21.68 0.23 8.44
C LEU A 41 -23.19 0.02 8.57
N PRO A 42 -24.01 0.00 7.49
CA PRO A 42 -25.45 -0.24 7.63
C PRO A 42 -25.77 -1.59 8.28
N SER A 43 -25.03 -2.63 7.94
CA SER A 43 -25.18 -3.96 8.54
C SER A 43 -24.74 -3.97 10.01
N GLN A 44 -23.66 -3.27 10.33
CA GLN A 44 -23.15 -3.17 11.71
C GLN A 44 -24.13 -2.40 12.61
N LEU A 45 -24.77 -1.34 12.12
CA LEU A 45 -25.77 -0.56 12.85
C LEU A 45 -27.01 -1.39 13.25
N LEU A 46 -27.35 -2.40 12.44
CA LEU A 46 -28.48 -3.28 12.72
C LEU A 46 -28.13 -4.41 13.70
N ASN A 47 -26.90 -4.86 13.71
CA ASN A 47 -26.51 -6.10 14.38
C ASN A 47 -25.51 -5.90 15.54
N THR A 48 -24.93 -4.71 15.70
CA THR A 48 -23.84 -4.48 16.64
C THR A 48 -24.12 -3.27 17.52
N HIS A 49 -23.77 -3.37 18.81
CA HIS A 49 -23.85 -2.23 19.72
C HIS A 49 -22.85 -1.14 19.30
N TRP A 50 -23.18 0.14 19.55
CA TRP A 50 -22.37 1.29 19.11
C TRP A 50 -20.90 1.22 19.55
N LEU A 51 -20.61 0.71 20.76
CA LEU A 51 -19.23 0.49 21.23
C LEU A 51 -18.48 -0.53 20.38
N GLY A 52 -19.17 -1.58 19.92
CA GLY A 52 -18.62 -2.58 19.01
C GLY A 52 -18.27 -1.98 17.64
N ILE A 53 -19.12 -1.08 17.13
CA ILE A 53 -18.85 -0.37 15.88
C ILE A 53 -17.58 0.49 15.98
N VAL A 54 -17.46 1.25 17.08
CA VAL A 54 -16.25 2.05 17.34
C VAL A 54 -15.01 1.15 17.46
N PHE A 55 -15.12 0.03 18.16
CA PHE A 55 -14.02 -0.91 18.29
C PHE A 55 -13.61 -1.51 16.94
N ASN A 56 -14.59 -1.93 16.12
CA ASN A 56 -14.34 -2.44 14.77
C ASN A 56 -13.64 -1.40 13.89
N PHE A 57 -14.07 -0.14 13.97
CA PHE A 57 -13.39 0.96 13.27
C PHE A 57 -11.94 1.12 13.72
N MET A 58 -11.68 1.14 15.04
CA MET A 58 -10.33 1.27 15.57
C MET A 58 -9.44 0.08 15.20
N ALA A 59 -9.98 -1.14 15.25
CA ALA A 59 -9.27 -2.34 14.82
C ALA A 59 -8.92 -2.29 13.33
N LEU A 60 -9.82 -1.79 12.50
CA LEU A 60 -9.59 -1.61 11.08
C LEU A 60 -8.48 -0.56 10.80
N MET A 61 -8.48 0.55 11.54
CA MET A 61 -7.40 1.57 11.42
C MET A 61 -6.04 1.03 11.88
N ALA A 62 -6.02 0.19 12.92
CA ALA A 62 -4.82 -0.52 13.36
C ALA A 62 -4.26 -1.44 12.26
N THR A 63 -5.14 -2.22 11.64
CA THR A 63 -4.78 -3.13 10.54
C THR A 63 -4.25 -2.34 9.35
N ALA A 64 -4.93 -1.26 8.97
CA ALA A 64 -4.50 -0.38 7.87
C ALA A 64 -3.09 0.20 8.10
N LEU A 65 -2.74 0.56 9.34
CA LEU A 65 -1.40 1.02 9.67
C LEU A 65 -0.36 -0.09 9.50
N LEU A 66 -0.65 -1.29 10.00
CA LEU A 66 0.26 -2.45 9.84
C LEU A 66 0.46 -2.81 8.37
N GLU A 67 -0.60 -2.85 7.57
CA GLU A 67 -0.55 -3.10 6.13
C GLU A 67 0.27 -2.02 5.41
N SER A 68 0.11 -0.75 5.80
CA SER A 68 0.89 0.36 5.24
C SER A 68 2.38 0.21 5.53
N ILE A 69 2.76 -0.12 6.78
CA ILE A 69 4.15 -0.36 7.17
C ILE A 69 4.72 -1.55 6.39
N PHE A 70 3.97 -2.65 6.31
CA PHE A 70 4.41 -3.85 5.60
C PHE A 70 4.64 -3.59 4.10
N THR A 71 3.71 -2.87 3.47
CA THR A 71 3.83 -2.44 2.05
C THR A 71 5.05 -1.54 1.84
N GLY A 72 5.30 -0.59 2.75
CA GLY A 72 6.48 0.27 2.72
C GLY A 72 7.79 -0.52 2.83
N ILE A 73 7.84 -1.52 3.71
CA ILE A 73 8.99 -2.42 3.86
C ILE A 73 9.21 -3.21 2.56
N ILE A 74 8.16 -3.75 1.94
CA ILE A 74 8.27 -4.48 0.66
C ILE A 74 8.87 -3.58 -0.42
N LEU A 75 8.40 -2.34 -0.58
CA LEU A 75 8.95 -1.43 -1.58
C LEU A 75 10.40 -1.05 -1.30
N ALA A 76 10.77 -0.84 -0.03
CA ALA A 76 12.14 -0.59 0.35
C ALA A 76 13.04 -1.81 0.05
N LEU A 77 12.57 -3.02 0.32
CA LEU A 77 13.27 -4.27 -0.02
C LEU A 77 13.40 -4.47 -1.53
N LEU A 78 12.37 -4.14 -2.32
CA LEU A 78 12.46 -4.17 -3.78
C LEU A 78 13.55 -3.23 -4.28
N SER A 79 13.66 -2.03 -3.70
CA SER A 79 14.74 -1.09 -4.04
C SER A 79 16.13 -1.65 -3.71
N PHE A 80 16.25 -2.45 -2.66
CA PHE A 80 17.51 -3.08 -2.27
C PHE A 80 17.88 -4.29 -3.15
N LEU A 81 16.88 -5.15 -3.47
CA LEU A 81 17.06 -6.40 -4.21
C LEU A 81 17.29 -6.18 -5.70
N LEU A 82 16.58 -5.19 -6.28
CA LEU A 82 16.67 -4.90 -7.71
C LEU A 82 17.94 -4.10 -8.04
N PRO A 83 18.47 -4.22 -9.27
CA PRO A 83 19.59 -3.40 -9.71
C PRO A 83 19.29 -1.92 -9.57
N VAL A 84 20.29 -1.12 -9.13
CA VAL A 84 20.16 0.32 -8.87
C VAL A 84 19.51 1.07 -10.04
N LYS A 85 19.92 0.77 -11.26
CA LYS A 85 19.37 1.38 -12.49
C LYS A 85 17.89 1.04 -12.72
N TRP A 86 17.42 -0.11 -12.21
CA TRP A 86 16.07 -0.60 -12.49
C TRP A 86 15.02 -0.06 -11.52
N PHE A 87 15.37 0.14 -10.28
CA PHE A 87 14.37 0.56 -9.28
C PHE A 87 14.83 1.77 -8.45
N ARG A 88 16.09 1.83 -8.01
CA ARG A 88 16.58 2.90 -7.14
C ARG A 88 16.61 4.26 -7.87
N GLU A 89 17.09 4.28 -9.13
CA GLU A 89 17.02 5.49 -9.95
C GLU A 89 15.56 5.79 -10.31
N GLY A 90 15.01 6.83 -9.68
CA GLY A 90 13.59 7.20 -9.80
C GLY A 90 12.67 6.35 -8.92
N PHE A 91 13.11 6.04 -7.71
CA PHE A 91 12.37 5.25 -6.71
C PHE A 91 10.94 5.74 -6.53
N LEU A 92 10.71 7.05 -6.47
CA LEU A 92 9.40 7.67 -6.28
C LEU A 92 8.41 7.17 -7.34
N TYR A 93 8.61 7.53 -8.60
CA TYR A 93 7.65 7.17 -9.66
C TYR A 93 7.53 5.65 -9.89
N LYS A 94 8.59 4.89 -9.66
CA LYS A 94 8.55 3.42 -9.79
C LYS A 94 7.77 2.77 -8.66
N SER A 95 7.89 3.30 -7.45
CA SER A 95 7.07 2.87 -6.31
C SER A 95 5.59 3.18 -6.56
N PHE A 96 5.28 4.38 -7.06
CA PHE A 96 3.91 4.75 -7.42
C PHE A 96 3.30 3.80 -8.46
N VAL A 97 4.04 3.52 -9.54
CA VAL A 97 3.61 2.55 -10.56
C VAL A 97 3.39 1.16 -9.96
N THR A 98 4.29 0.72 -9.09
CA THR A 98 4.16 -0.58 -8.41
C THR A 98 2.92 -0.63 -7.54
N LEU A 99 2.62 0.44 -6.78
CA LEU A 99 1.40 0.55 -5.99
C LEU A 99 0.14 0.52 -6.87
N CYS A 100 0.11 1.25 -7.97
CA CYS A 100 -1.02 1.21 -8.91
C CYS A 100 -1.28 -0.21 -9.45
N VAL A 101 -0.22 -0.94 -9.79
CA VAL A 101 -0.34 -2.33 -10.24
C VAL A 101 -0.81 -3.24 -9.10
N MET A 102 -0.30 -3.09 -7.89
CA MET A 102 -0.76 -3.85 -6.71
C MET A 102 -2.26 -3.64 -6.44
N VAL A 103 -2.73 -2.39 -6.49
CA VAL A 103 -4.15 -2.06 -6.38
C VAL A 103 -4.96 -2.74 -7.49
N GLY A 104 -4.48 -2.69 -8.74
CA GLY A 104 -5.11 -3.40 -9.86
C GLY A 104 -5.21 -4.92 -9.64
N VAL A 105 -4.16 -5.54 -9.10
CA VAL A 105 -4.16 -6.98 -8.75
C VAL A 105 -5.19 -7.26 -7.66
N ILE A 106 -5.29 -6.42 -6.63
CA ILE A 106 -6.27 -6.60 -5.54
C ILE A 106 -7.70 -6.53 -6.08
N PHE A 107 -8.02 -5.53 -6.91
CA PHE A 107 -9.35 -5.42 -7.53
C PHE A 107 -9.67 -6.61 -8.43
N TRP A 108 -8.70 -7.05 -9.23
CA TRP A 108 -8.86 -8.23 -10.07
C TRP A 108 -9.08 -9.49 -9.24
N TYR A 109 -8.28 -9.67 -8.18
CA TYR A 109 -8.43 -10.79 -7.26
C TYR A 109 -9.83 -10.81 -6.63
N GLN A 110 -10.31 -9.68 -6.12
CA GLN A 110 -11.65 -9.58 -5.55
C GLN A 110 -12.74 -9.96 -6.56
N LYS A 111 -12.62 -9.47 -7.81
CA LYS A 111 -13.59 -9.79 -8.85
C LYS A 111 -13.62 -11.28 -9.19
N VAL A 112 -12.48 -11.92 -9.25
CA VAL A 112 -12.34 -13.32 -9.72
C VAL A 112 -12.59 -14.33 -8.58
N PHE A 113 -12.17 -14.03 -7.35
CA PHE A 113 -12.24 -14.98 -6.24
C PHE A 113 -13.40 -14.75 -5.27
N VAL A 114 -13.90 -13.54 -5.17
CA VAL A 114 -14.94 -13.20 -4.17
C VAL A 114 -16.33 -13.21 -4.79
N ASN A 115 -16.46 -12.86 -6.07
CA ASN A 115 -17.77 -12.77 -6.73
C ASN A 115 -18.20 -14.08 -7.42
N ASP A 116 -17.29 -15.03 -7.65
CA ASP A 116 -17.65 -16.33 -8.24
C ASP A 116 -17.69 -17.39 -7.14
N ASP A 117 -18.81 -18.11 -7.03
CA ASP A 117 -19.02 -19.22 -6.08
C ASP A 117 -18.09 -20.44 -6.33
N PHE A 118 -17.29 -20.38 -7.39
CA PHE A 118 -16.33 -21.42 -7.77
C PHE A 118 -14.90 -20.89 -7.74
N PHE A 119 -13.98 -21.70 -7.20
CA PHE A 119 -12.55 -21.44 -7.33
C PHE A 119 -12.18 -21.33 -8.83
N PRO A 120 -11.59 -20.21 -9.25
CA PRO A 120 -11.19 -20.06 -10.65
C PRO A 120 -10.17 -21.12 -11.02
N ALA A 121 -10.21 -21.57 -12.26
CA ALA A 121 -9.19 -22.47 -12.78
C ALA A 121 -7.80 -21.83 -12.61
N MET A 122 -6.83 -22.59 -12.12
CA MET A 122 -5.46 -22.10 -11.88
C MET A 122 -4.85 -21.41 -13.10
N ASP A 123 -5.29 -21.81 -14.29
CA ASP A 123 -4.94 -21.20 -15.57
C ASP A 123 -5.32 -19.70 -15.65
N ILE A 124 -6.50 -19.33 -15.16
CA ILE A 124 -6.96 -17.91 -15.10
C ILE A 124 -6.04 -17.12 -14.15
N VAL A 125 -5.66 -17.73 -13.03
CA VAL A 125 -4.76 -17.10 -12.04
C VAL A 125 -3.39 -16.83 -12.65
N TYR A 126 -2.79 -17.83 -13.29
CA TYR A 126 -1.46 -17.67 -13.90
C TYR A 126 -1.48 -16.66 -15.06
N ARG A 127 -2.48 -16.67 -15.91
CA ARG A 127 -2.63 -15.68 -17.00
C ARG A 127 -2.84 -14.29 -16.46
N GLY A 128 -3.66 -14.12 -15.43
CA GLY A 128 -3.87 -12.83 -14.77
C GLY A 128 -2.58 -12.27 -14.18
N LEU A 129 -1.86 -13.05 -13.39
CA LEU A 129 -0.58 -12.65 -12.81
C LEU A 129 0.47 -12.32 -13.89
N ALA A 130 0.54 -13.09 -14.97
CA ALA A 130 1.43 -12.82 -16.10
C ALA A 130 1.09 -11.49 -16.78
N LEU A 131 -0.19 -11.19 -17.00
CA LEU A 131 -0.64 -9.91 -17.56
C LEU A 131 -0.29 -8.73 -16.66
N PHE A 132 -0.50 -8.84 -15.34
CA PHE A 132 -0.12 -7.80 -14.40
C PHE A 132 1.39 -7.58 -14.34
N PHE A 133 2.18 -8.65 -14.41
CA PHE A 133 3.64 -8.54 -14.47
C PHE A 133 4.09 -7.83 -15.75
N LEU A 134 3.52 -8.19 -16.91
CA LEU A 134 3.80 -7.51 -18.17
C LEU A 134 3.38 -6.04 -18.15
N ALA A 135 2.20 -5.73 -17.59
CA ALA A 135 1.72 -4.36 -17.42
C ALA A 135 2.66 -3.56 -16.51
N TRP A 136 3.12 -4.15 -15.41
CA TRP A 136 4.09 -3.52 -14.50
C TRP A 136 5.38 -3.15 -15.21
N VAL A 137 5.98 -4.09 -15.95
CA VAL A 137 7.20 -3.85 -16.73
C VAL A 137 6.98 -2.77 -17.79
N ALA A 138 5.87 -2.84 -18.54
CA ALA A 138 5.53 -1.86 -19.56
C ALA A 138 5.36 -0.45 -18.97
N LEU A 139 4.64 -0.33 -17.86
CA LEU A 139 4.46 0.95 -17.16
C LEU A 139 5.79 1.50 -16.64
N LEU A 140 6.64 0.66 -16.06
CA LEU A 140 7.98 1.09 -15.62
C LEU A 140 8.80 1.66 -16.78
N LEU A 141 8.72 1.05 -17.97
CA LEU A 141 9.39 1.57 -19.17
C LEU A 141 8.80 2.89 -19.64
N ILE A 142 7.47 3.02 -19.70
CA ILE A 142 6.78 4.24 -20.10
C ILE A 142 7.15 5.39 -19.16
N PHE A 143 7.12 5.17 -17.84
CA PHE A 143 7.48 6.19 -16.86
C PHE A 143 8.98 6.49 -16.84
N HIS A 144 9.83 5.53 -17.20
CA HIS A 144 11.26 5.79 -17.29
C HIS A 144 11.61 6.80 -18.40
N TYR A 145 10.90 6.75 -19.53
CA TYR A 145 11.14 7.65 -20.66
C TYR A 145 10.25 8.91 -20.63
N GLY A 146 9.15 8.88 -19.90
CA GLY A 146 8.13 9.94 -19.86
C GLY A 146 8.38 10.99 -18.77
N LYS A 147 9.28 11.97 -18.99
CA LYS A 147 9.56 13.06 -18.05
C LYS A 147 8.32 13.80 -17.51
N PRO A 148 7.31 14.18 -18.35
CA PRO A 148 6.12 14.88 -17.83
C PRO A 148 5.31 14.02 -16.87
N LEU A 149 5.26 12.70 -17.08
CA LEU A 149 4.59 11.76 -16.17
C LEU A 149 5.29 11.66 -14.80
N GLN A 150 6.62 11.72 -14.79
CA GLN A 150 7.39 11.74 -13.54
C GLN A 150 7.07 12.99 -12.70
N HIS A 151 7.00 14.18 -13.32
CA HIS A 151 6.61 15.39 -12.61
C HIS A 151 5.18 15.35 -12.08
N PHE A 152 4.25 14.77 -12.82
CA PHE A 152 2.88 14.56 -12.35
C PHE A 152 2.83 13.67 -11.11
N VAL A 153 3.56 12.56 -11.10
CA VAL A 153 3.62 11.64 -9.94
C VAL A 153 4.21 12.35 -8.73
N LEU A 154 5.30 13.09 -8.88
CA LEU A 154 5.92 13.85 -7.78
C LEU A 154 4.93 14.85 -7.17
N SER A 155 4.15 15.56 -7.99
CA SER A 155 3.13 16.49 -7.49
C SER A 155 2.02 15.80 -6.71
N ILE A 156 1.66 14.56 -7.05
CA ILE A 156 0.70 13.76 -6.30
C ILE A 156 1.30 13.34 -4.95
N GLU A 157 2.51 12.80 -4.95
CA GLU A 157 3.19 12.32 -3.76
C GLU A 157 3.35 13.41 -2.71
N GLU A 158 3.76 14.62 -3.11
CA GLU A 158 3.87 15.78 -2.21
C GLU A 158 2.53 16.15 -1.56
N ARG A 159 1.43 16.04 -2.29
CA ARG A 159 0.09 16.31 -1.73
C ARG A 159 -0.39 15.19 -0.80
N MET A 160 -0.04 13.95 -1.10
CA MET A 160 -0.44 12.79 -0.29
C MET A 160 0.32 12.71 1.03
N GLU A 161 1.49 13.34 1.15
CA GLU A 161 2.24 13.39 2.40
C GLU A 161 1.43 13.96 3.58
N VAL A 162 0.51 14.88 3.31
CA VAL A 162 -0.37 15.48 4.35
C VAL A 162 -1.20 14.41 5.07
N PHE A 163 -1.59 13.35 4.39
CA PHE A 163 -2.38 12.26 4.99
C PHE A 163 -1.60 11.45 6.03
N LEU A 164 -0.26 11.48 6.02
CA LEU A 164 0.54 10.88 7.10
C LEU A 164 0.18 11.46 8.45
N TYR A 165 0.02 12.78 8.53
CA TYR A 165 -0.26 13.49 9.79
C TYR A 165 -1.66 13.22 10.33
N LEU A 166 -2.58 12.76 9.47
CA LEU A 166 -3.95 12.41 9.86
C LEU A 166 -4.06 10.90 10.17
N TYR A 167 -3.62 10.06 9.26
CA TYR A 167 -3.90 8.62 9.31
C TYR A 167 -2.94 7.85 10.22
N VAL A 168 -1.67 8.24 10.31
CA VAL A 168 -0.74 7.54 11.20
C VAL A 168 -1.13 7.68 12.67
N PRO A 169 -1.46 8.87 13.20
CA PRO A 169 -1.98 8.99 14.56
C PRO A 169 -3.27 8.19 14.79
N LEU A 170 -4.19 8.19 13.81
CA LEU A 170 -5.43 7.42 13.89
C LEU A 170 -5.15 5.92 13.98
N GLY A 171 -4.23 5.40 13.18
CA GLY A 171 -3.79 4.01 13.23
C GLY A 171 -3.10 3.64 14.54
N ILE A 172 -2.28 4.55 15.11
CA ILE A 172 -1.64 4.34 16.42
C ILE A 172 -2.70 4.26 17.52
N ILE A 173 -3.70 5.16 17.51
CA ILE A 173 -4.82 5.11 18.48
C ILE A 173 -5.56 3.79 18.32
N GLY A 174 -5.80 3.33 17.08
CA GLY A 174 -6.40 2.03 16.80
C GLY A 174 -5.59 0.88 17.40
N LEU A 175 -4.27 0.85 17.20
CA LEU A 175 -3.38 -0.16 17.79
C LEU A 175 -3.43 -0.17 19.31
N LEU A 176 -3.38 1.01 19.94
CA LEU A 176 -3.48 1.13 21.40
C LEU A 176 -4.83 0.62 21.90
N THR A 177 -5.93 0.93 21.20
CA THR A 177 -7.27 0.45 21.57
C THR A 177 -7.34 -1.07 21.52
N VAL A 178 -6.87 -1.70 20.46
CA VAL A 178 -6.85 -3.17 20.32
C VAL A 178 -5.96 -3.79 21.39
N PHE A 179 -4.79 -3.21 21.64
CA PHE A 179 -3.87 -3.70 22.66
C PHE A 179 -4.49 -3.68 24.05
N VAL A 180 -5.06 -2.56 24.47
CA VAL A 180 -5.70 -2.42 25.80
C VAL A 180 -6.86 -3.40 25.96
N THR A 181 -7.73 -3.51 24.95
CA THR A 181 -8.87 -4.42 25.04
C THR A 181 -8.46 -5.90 25.09
N SER A 182 -7.34 -6.28 24.45
CA SER A 182 -6.82 -7.66 24.53
C SER A 182 -6.30 -8.07 25.92
N PHE A 183 -6.04 -7.09 26.81
CA PHE A 183 -5.62 -7.36 28.19
C PHE A 183 -6.75 -7.23 29.22
N VAL A 184 -7.89 -6.65 28.84
CA VAL A 184 -9.02 -6.42 29.76
C VAL A 184 -10.14 -7.44 29.53
N ALA A 185 -10.14 -8.13 28.38
CA ALA A 185 -11.08 -9.19 28.06
C ALA A 185 -10.54 -10.56 28.49
#